data_43c73875915c449c153372b44c8c9640
#
_entry.id   43c73875915c449c153372b44c8c9640
#
_cell.length_a   1.000
_cell.length_b   1.000
_cell.length_c   1.000
_cell.angle_alpha   90.00
_cell.angle_beta   90.00
_cell.angle_gamma   90.00
#
_symmetry.space_group_name_H-M   'P 1'
#
loop_
_entity.id
_entity.type
_entity.pdbx_description
1 polymer ?
#
loop_
_entity_poly.entity_id
_entity_poly.type
_entity_poly.pdbx_seq_one_letter_code
_entity_poly.pdbx_strand_id
1 'polypeptide(L)'
;MVTIAKHATTDLVAIAWLKGLVGDIVATTVPRTDAVKETGFVTVHTSGGGTNLYVPMRMPVVLVDCWAASADSVKPPWNKATALAEAIVAGCFDHAGTPRLLTLPAGYPNARVLSAYTVQEPRRPVVPGGGEASADLGSWARIVLALQLHWIEVGS
;
A
#
# COMPACT_ATOMS: atom_id res chain seq x y z
N MET A 1 19.32 -7.63 31.21
CA MET A 1 18.26 -7.01 30.38
C MET A 1 18.20 -7.73 29.05
N VAL A 2 17.03 -8.19 28.62
CA VAL A 2 16.88 -8.81 27.30
C VAL A 2 16.71 -7.70 26.28
N THR A 3 17.60 -7.63 25.31
CA THR A 3 17.47 -6.71 24.19
C THR A 3 16.70 -7.43 23.07
N ILE A 4 15.54 -6.90 22.73
CA ILE A 4 14.75 -7.41 21.63
C ILE A 4 15.31 -6.81 20.34
N ALA A 5 15.80 -7.66 19.45
CA ALA A 5 16.26 -7.22 18.13
C ALA A 5 15.08 -6.67 17.32
N LYS A 6 15.32 -5.56 16.62
CA LYS A 6 14.34 -5.05 15.67
C LYS A 6 14.35 -5.87 14.39
N HIS A 7 13.19 -6.27 13.96
CA HIS A 7 12.97 -6.98 12.70
C HIS A 7 12.16 -6.12 11.74
N ALA A 8 12.33 -6.36 10.46
CA ALA A 8 11.48 -5.75 9.44
C ALA A 8 10.02 -6.19 9.65
N THR A 9 9.10 -5.26 9.50
CA THR A 9 7.67 -5.54 9.57
C THR A 9 7.03 -5.43 8.20
N THR A 10 5.92 -6.12 7.98
CA THR A 10 5.20 -6.06 6.71
C THR A 10 4.76 -4.64 6.36
N ASP A 11 4.31 -3.86 7.33
CA ASP A 11 3.89 -2.48 7.08
C ASP A 11 5.05 -1.62 6.58
N LEU A 12 6.23 -1.73 7.20
CA LEU A 12 7.43 -1.00 6.75
C LEU A 12 7.86 -1.42 5.34
N VAL A 13 7.83 -2.72 5.07
CA VAL A 13 8.19 -3.25 3.74
C VAL A 13 7.19 -2.79 2.67
N ALA A 14 5.90 -2.86 2.96
CA ALA A 14 4.86 -2.43 2.03
C ALA A 14 4.95 -0.93 1.74
N ILE A 15 5.16 -0.11 2.77
CA ILE A 15 5.34 1.34 2.60
C ILE A 15 6.54 1.63 1.72
N ALA A 16 7.69 1.02 1.99
CA ALA A 16 8.91 1.23 1.20
C ALA A 16 8.74 0.78 -0.25
N TRP A 17 8.08 -0.34 -0.49
CA TRP A 17 7.81 -0.85 -1.83
C TRP A 17 6.88 0.08 -2.61
N LEU A 18 5.79 0.52 -1.99
CA LEU A 18 4.82 1.42 -2.61
C LEU A 18 5.39 2.82 -2.87
N LYS A 19 6.24 3.33 -1.99
CA LYS A 19 6.93 4.62 -2.24
C LYS A 19 7.76 4.60 -3.50
N GLY A 20 8.31 3.47 -3.88
CA GLY A 20 9.01 3.29 -5.15
C GLY A 20 8.10 3.38 -6.37
N LEU A 21 6.79 3.21 -6.21
CA LEU A 21 5.81 3.23 -7.31
C LEU A 21 5.05 4.56 -7.39
N VAL A 22 4.66 5.12 -6.26
CA VAL A 22 3.76 6.29 -6.22
C VAL A 22 4.40 7.52 -5.55
N GLY A 23 5.61 7.41 -5.05
CA GLY A 23 6.29 8.50 -4.35
C GLY A 23 6.01 8.53 -2.85
N ASP A 24 6.39 9.63 -2.20
CA ASP A 24 6.38 9.77 -0.74
C ASP A 24 4.99 10.13 -0.19
N ILE A 25 3.96 9.42 -0.66
CA ILE A 25 2.56 9.63 -0.28
C ILE A 25 1.94 8.36 0.31
N VAL A 26 2.74 7.56 0.99
CA VAL A 26 2.31 6.27 1.55
C VAL A 26 2.53 6.24 3.06
N ALA A 27 1.51 5.85 3.80
CA ALA A 27 1.59 5.64 5.25
C ALA A 27 0.50 4.65 5.71
N THR A 28 0.41 4.41 7.01
CA THR A 28 -0.64 3.58 7.59
C THR A 28 -1.92 4.36 7.89
N THR A 29 -1.84 5.68 7.94
CA THR A 29 -2.99 6.55 8.20
C THR A 29 -3.00 7.74 7.24
N VAL A 30 -4.20 8.20 6.87
CA VAL A 30 -4.35 9.39 6.03
C VAL A 30 -3.96 10.64 6.84
N PRO A 31 -3.06 11.50 6.34
CA PRO A 31 -2.69 12.72 7.03
C PRO A 31 -3.85 13.74 7.01
N ARG A 32 -3.93 14.56 8.04
CA ARG A 32 -4.91 15.66 8.14
C ARG A 32 -4.40 16.92 7.45
N THR A 33 -3.88 16.78 6.23
CA THR A 33 -3.31 17.92 5.49
C THR A 33 -3.94 18.03 4.11
N ASP A 34 -3.76 19.18 3.48
CA ASP A 34 -4.23 19.41 2.11
C ASP A 34 -3.42 18.65 1.05
N ALA A 35 -2.35 17.97 1.46
CA ALA A 35 -1.53 17.15 0.55
C ALA A 35 -2.35 16.10 -0.22
N VAL A 36 -3.37 15.51 0.43
CA VAL A 36 -4.25 14.53 -0.21
C VAL A 36 -5.01 15.14 -1.40
N LYS A 37 -5.34 16.43 -1.32
CA LYS A 37 -6.03 17.16 -2.40
C LYS A 37 -5.13 17.39 -3.61
N GLU A 38 -3.84 17.57 -3.38
CA GLU A 38 -2.89 17.86 -4.45
C GLU A 38 -2.41 16.59 -5.16
N THR A 39 -1.94 15.62 -4.40
CA THR A 39 -1.24 14.43 -4.92
C THR A 39 -2.02 13.14 -4.77
N GLY A 40 -3.08 13.12 -3.97
CA GLY A 40 -3.65 11.88 -3.47
C GLY A 40 -2.79 11.28 -2.36
N PHE A 41 -3.22 10.15 -1.83
CA PHE A 41 -2.52 9.47 -0.75
C PHE A 41 -2.82 7.97 -0.77
N VAL A 42 -1.88 7.18 -0.30
CA VAL A 42 -2.02 5.72 -0.23
C VAL A 42 -1.84 5.27 1.21
N THR A 43 -2.79 4.50 1.72
CA THR A 43 -2.68 3.88 3.04
C THR A 43 -2.61 2.36 2.92
N VAL A 44 -1.86 1.75 3.81
CA VAL A 44 -1.64 0.30 3.83
C VAL A 44 -1.88 -0.27 5.21
N HIS A 45 -2.36 -1.50 5.25
CA HIS A 45 -2.37 -2.31 6.47
C HIS A 45 -2.34 -3.79 6.12
N THR A 46 -1.71 -4.57 6.97
CA THR A 46 -1.63 -6.02 6.79
C THR A 46 -2.96 -6.66 7.16
N SER A 47 -3.47 -7.50 6.27
CA SER A 47 -4.74 -8.20 6.48
C SER A 47 -4.58 -9.70 6.77
N GLY A 48 -3.36 -10.18 6.90
CA GLY A 48 -3.12 -11.60 7.11
C GLY A 48 -2.08 -12.14 6.16
N GLY A 49 -2.24 -13.37 5.73
CA GLY A 49 -1.23 -14.11 4.99
C GLY A 49 -0.45 -15.05 5.92
N GLY A 50 0.63 -15.57 5.45
CA GLY A 50 1.42 -16.54 6.20
C GLY A 50 2.91 -16.43 5.96
N THR A 51 3.60 -17.46 6.37
CA THR A 51 5.03 -17.62 6.10
C THR A 51 5.24 -18.89 5.28
N ASN A 52 6.34 -18.94 4.54
CA ASN A 52 6.71 -20.14 3.85
C ASN A 52 7.17 -21.21 4.87
N LEU A 53 6.82 -22.48 4.61
CA LEU A 53 7.16 -23.57 5.51
C LEU A 53 8.65 -23.94 5.47
N TYR A 54 9.30 -23.75 4.32
CA TYR A 54 10.64 -24.26 4.07
C TYR A 54 11.75 -23.21 4.08
N VAL A 55 11.40 -21.95 3.85
CA VAL A 55 12.35 -20.84 3.78
C VAL A 55 11.84 -19.65 4.61
N PRO A 56 12.72 -18.80 5.15
CA PRO A 56 12.33 -17.66 5.99
C PRO A 56 11.72 -16.53 5.16
N MET A 57 10.67 -16.82 4.42
CA MET A 57 9.95 -15.87 3.57
C MET A 57 8.56 -15.61 4.14
N ARG A 58 8.18 -14.35 4.17
CA ARG A 58 6.85 -13.92 4.59
C ARG A 58 5.99 -13.64 3.36
N MET A 59 4.74 -14.03 3.43
CA MET A 59 3.77 -13.93 2.34
C MET A 59 2.49 -13.24 2.82
N PRO A 60 2.59 -11.99 3.30
CA PRO A 60 1.42 -11.29 3.83
C PRO A 60 0.49 -10.83 2.71
N VAL A 61 -0.79 -10.71 3.05
CA VAL A 61 -1.77 -9.96 2.27
C VAL A 61 -1.84 -8.54 2.82
N VAL A 62 -1.67 -7.56 1.97
CA VAL A 62 -1.67 -6.14 2.32
C VAL A 62 -2.87 -5.48 1.65
N LEU A 63 -3.70 -4.84 2.44
CA LEU A 63 -4.80 -4.02 1.93
C LEU A 63 -4.26 -2.62 1.64
N VAL A 64 -4.60 -2.10 0.48
CA VAL A 64 -4.14 -0.81 0.00
C VAL A 64 -5.35 0.05 -0.35
N ASP A 65 -5.39 1.24 0.20
CA ASP A 65 -6.42 2.22 -0.08
C ASP A 65 -5.78 3.42 -0.79
N CYS A 66 -6.27 3.74 -1.97
CA CYS A 66 -5.85 4.91 -2.74
C CYS A 66 -6.87 6.02 -2.56
N TRP A 67 -6.45 7.12 -1.95
CA TRP A 67 -7.29 8.25 -1.60
C TRP A 67 -7.01 9.43 -2.51
N ALA A 68 -8.05 10.13 -2.89
CA ALA A 68 -7.94 11.42 -3.56
C ALA A 68 -9.08 12.32 -3.11
N ALA A 69 -8.82 13.62 -3.07
CA ALA A 69 -9.84 14.61 -2.71
C ALA A 69 -9.79 15.77 -3.69
N SER A 70 -10.95 16.37 -3.96
CA SER A 70 -11.02 17.57 -4.78
C SER A 70 -11.00 18.81 -3.90
N ALA A 71 -10.15 19.80 -4.26
CA ALA A 71 -10.09 21.09 -3.59
C ALA A 71 -11.24 22.02 -4.05
N ASP A 72 -11.65 21.90 -5.31
CA ASP A 72 -12.52 22.89 -6.00
C ASP A 72 -13.85 22.32 -6.46
N SER A 73 -14.13 21.06 -6.21
CA SER A 73 -15.33 20.39 -6.69
C SER A 73 -15.93 19.50 -5.60
N VAL A 74 -17.26 19.41 -5.62
CA VAL A 74 -18.00 18.45 -4.78
C VAL A 74 -17.98 17.04 -5.35
N LYS A 75 -17.51 16.88 -6.60
CA LYS A 75 -17.38 15.56 -7.23
C LYS A 75 -16.10 14.87 -6.79
N PRO A 76 -16.17 13.62 -6.35
CA PRO A 76 -14.96 12.85 -6.01
C PRO A 76 -14.04 12.68 -7.22
N PRO A 77 -12.72 12.85 -7.05
CA PRO A 77 -11.76 12.71 -8.17
C PRO A 77 -11.41 11.23 -8.40
N TRP A 78 -12.34 10.46 -8.90
CA TRP A 78 -12.18 9.02 -9.14
C TRP A 78 -11.01 8.69 -10.07
N ASN A 79 -10.78 9.52 -11.08
CA ASN A 79 -9.67 9.31 -12.02
C ASN A 79 -8.32 9.37 -11.34
N LYS A 80 -8.16 10.27 -10.38
CA LYS A 80 -6.90 10.42 -9.62
C LYS A 80 -6.66 9.22 -8.70
N ALA A 81 -7.68 8.78 -7.97
CA ALA A 81 -7.59 7.61 -7.12
C ALA A 81 -7.33 6.33 -7.96
N THR A 82 -8.02 6.20 -9.08
CA THR A 82 -7.81 5.08 -10.01
C THR A 82 -6.40 5.09 -10.59
N ALA A 83 -5.87 6.26 -10.95
CA ALA A 83 -4.50 6.36 -11.47
C ALA A 83 -3.45 5.87 -10.45
N LEU A 84 -3.63 6.19 -9.17
CA LEU A 84 -2.78 5.65 -8.11
C LEU A 84 -2.87 4.12 -8.01
N ALA A 85 -4.08 3.58 -8.03
CA ALA A 85 -4.30 2.14 -7.97
C ALA A 85 -3.69 1.42 -9.18
N GLU A 86 -3.87 1.96 -10.38
CA GLU A 86 -3.31 1.37 -11.60
C GLU A 86 -1.79 1.45 -11.64
N ALA A 87 -1.18 2.50 -11.07
CA ALA A 87 0.27 2.59 -10.94
C ALA A 87 0.81 1.46 -10.03
N ILE A 88 0.08 1.11 -8.99
CA ILE A 88 0.44 0.00 -8.10
C ILE A 88 0.31 -1.33 -8.83
N VAL A 89 -0.78 -1.54 -9.56
CA VAL A 89 -0.98 -2.76 -10.37
C VAL A 89 0.12 -2.91 -11.41
N ALA A 90 0.46 -1.83 -12.10
CA ALA A 90 1.57 -1.82 -13.08
C ALA A 90 2.90 -2.21 -12.44
N GLY A 91 3.15 -1.75 -11.19
CA GLY A 91 4.33 -2.13 -10.42
C GLY A 91 4.39 -3.64 -10.12
N CYS A 92 3.24 -4.29 -9.95
CA CYS A 92 3.17 -5.74 -9.77
C CYS A 92 3.56 -6.51 -11.05
N PHE A 93 3.34 -5.93 -12.22
CA PHE A 93 3.73 -6.52 -13.50
C PHE A 93 5.17 -6.20 -13.92
N ASP A 94 5.87 -5.36 -13.18
CA ASP A 94 7.26 -5.01 -13.46
C ASP A 94 8.22 -6.10 -12.98
N HIS A 95 8.35 -7.14 -13.76
CA HIS A 95 9.26 -8.26 -13.46
C HIS A 95 10.74 -7.86 -13.57
N ALA A 96 11.06 -6.80 -14.25
CA ALA A 96 12.44 -6.29 -14.34
C ALA A 96 12.86 -5.55 -13.06
N GLY A 97 11.90 -4.91 -12.38
CA GLY A 97 12.14 -4.22 -11.12
C GLY A 97 12.01 -5.11 -9.87
N THR A 98 11.62 -6.37 -10.04
CA THR A 98 11.46 -7.33 -8.95
C THR A 98 12.35 -8.55 -9.23
N PRO A 99 13.18 -9.04 -8.29
CA PRO A 99 13.25 -8.69 -6.85
C PRO A 99 13.83 -7.31 -6.57
N ARG A 100 13.27 -6.63 -5.57
CA ARG A 100 13.70 -5.29 -5.17
C ARG A 100 14.21 -5.28 -3.73
N LEU A 101 15.43 -4.77 -3.54
CA LEU A 101 15.97 -4.50 -2.22
C LEU A 101 15.43 -3.16 -1.71
N LEU A 102 14.90 -3.16 -0.51
CA LEU A 102 14.33 -1.99 0.15
C LEU A 102 15.14 -1.62 1.37
N THR A 103 15.50 -0.34 1.47
CA THR A 103 16.12 0.23 2.66
C THR A 103 15.00 0.71 3.59
N LEU A 104 14.96 0.13 4.79
CA LEU A 104 13.99 0.50 5.81
C LEU A 104 14.55 1.60 6.73
N PRO A 105 13.70 2.23 7.56
CA PRO A 105 14.17 3.26 8.49
C PRO A 105 15.32 2.80 9.38
N ALA A 106 16.12 3.75 9.86
CA ALA A 106 17.27 3.48 10.70
C ALA A 106 16.92 2.60 11.91
N GLY A 107 17.74 1.60 12.17
CA GLY A 107 17.54 0.63 13.25
C GLY A 107 16.77 -0.62 12.83
N TYR A 108 16.24 -0.68 11.61
CA TYR A 108 15.61 -1.86 11.06
C TYR A 108 16.50 -2.51 10.00
N PRO A 109 16.52 -3.85 9.91
CA PRO A 109 17.22 -4.53 8.82
C PRO A 109 16.51 -4.24 7.49
N ASN A 110 17.26 -4.34 6.40
CA ASN A 110 16.70 -4.19 5.07
C ASN A 110 15.87 -5.42 4.69
N ALA A 111 15.01 -5.26 3.71
CA ALA A 111 14.16 -6.33 3.21
C ALA A 111 14.25 -6.40 1.68
N ARG A 112 14.00 -7.58 1.14
CA ARG A 112 13.90 -7.80 -0.30
C ARG A 112 12.52 -8.33 -0.63
N VAL A 113 11.80 -7.64 -1.48
CA VAL A 113 10.55 -8.11 -2.06
C VAL A 113 10.88 -8.97 -3.27
N LEU A 114 10.53 -10.25 -3.20
CA LEU A 114 10.82 -11.23 -4.25
C LEU A 114 9.74 -11.22 -5.32
N SER A 115 8.49 -11.05 -4.93
CA SER A 115 7.37 -10.93 -5.85
C SER A 115 6.24 -10.14 -5.20
N ALA A 116 5.41 -9.53 -6.03
CA ALA A 116 4.20 -8.83 -5.64
C ALA A 116 3.12 -9.08 -6.69
N TYR A 117 1.91 -9.34 -6.26
CA TYR A 117 0.79 -9.52 -7.18
C TYR A 117 -0.53 -9.12 -6.52
N THR A 118 -1.50 -8.77 -7.33
CA THR A 118 -2.84 -8.43 -6.85
C THR A 118 -3.62 -9.70 -6.53
N VAL A 119 -4.20 -9.75 -5.34
CA VAL A 119 -5.16 -10.79 -4.96
C VAL A 119 -6.59 -10.26 -5.02
N GLN A 120 -6.74 -8.96 -5.10
CA GLN A 120 -7.99 -8.27 -5.35
C GLN A 120 -7.74 -7.05 -6.22
N GLU A 121 -8.39 -7.02 -7.38
CA GLU A 121 -8.33 -5.91 -8.33
C GLU A 121 -8.82 -4.60 -7.68
N PRO A 122 -8.34 -3.45 -8.17
CA PRO A 122 -8.83 -2.15 -7.73
C PRO A 122 -10.35 -2.03 -7.89
N ARG A 123 -11.01 -1.59 -6.85
CA ARG A 123 -12.47 -1.41 -6.85
C ARG A 123 -12.89 -0.29 -5.91
N ARG A 124 -14.05 0.26 -6.13
CA ARG A 124 -14.69 1.13 -5.16
C ARG A 124 -15.18 0.30 -3.98
N PRO A 125 -14.98 0.74 -2.73
CA PRO A 125 -15.48 0.00 -1.59
C PRO A 125 -17.02 -0.03 -1.59
N VAL A 126 -17.59 -1.17 -1.16
CA VAL A 126 -19.03 -1.32 -1.00
C VAL A 126 -19.42 -0.79 0.36
N VAL A 127 -20.40 0.12 0.38
CA VAL A 127 -20.97 0.66 1.63
C VAL A 127 -22.11 -0.25 2.07
N PRO A 128 -22.14 -0.73 3.34
CA PRO A 128 -23.26 -1.48 3.86
C PRO A 128 -24.56 -0.68 3.74
N GLY A 129 -25.61 -1.30 3.21
CA GLY A 129 -26.91 -0.66 3.01
C GLY A 129 -27.19 -0.20 1.57
N GLY A 130 -26.28 -0.46 0.62
CA GLY A 130 -26.50 -0.24 -0.80
C GLY A 130 -26.38 1.20 -1.29
N GLY A 131 -25.86 2.12 -0.46
CA GLY A 131 -25.55 3.46 -0.89
C GLY A 131 -24.27 3.53 -1.74
N GLU A 132 -24.16 4.52 -2.63
CA GLU A 132 -22.89 4.78 -3.29
C GLU A 132 -21.86 5.27 -2.27
N ALA A 133 -20.65 4.71 -2.32
CA ALA A 133 -19.57 5.07 -1.41
C ALA A 133 -19.25 6.58 -1.49
N SER A 134 -19.46 7.19 -2.65
CA SER A 134 -19.25 8.61 -2.87
C SER A 134 -20.21 9.52 -2.12
N ALA A 135 -21.41 9.05 -1.75
CA ALA A 135 -22.40 9.88 -1.07
C ALA A 135 -21.96 10.26 0.36
N ASP A 136 -21.24 9.35 1.04
CA ASP A 136 -20.78 9.57 2.41
C ASP A 136 -19.40 10.22 2.49
N LEU A 137 -18.62 10.21 1.40
CA LEU A 137 -17.26 10.73 1.36
C LEU A 137 -17.19 12.17 0.83
N GLY A 138 -18.29 12.73 0.34
CA GLY A 138 -18.31 14.08 -0.24
C GLY A 138 -17.36 14.20 -1.43
N SER A 139 -16.38 15.10 -1.34
CA SER A 139 -15.39 15.32 -2.41
C SER A 139 -14.25 14.29 -2.42
N TRP A 140 -14.31 13.26 -1.60
CA TRP A 140 -13.27 12.23 -1.49
C TRP A 140 -13.58 11.03 -2.38
N ALA A 141 -12.54 10.50 -2.99
CA ALA A 141 -12.58 9.23 -3.71
C ALA A 141 -11.67 8.22 -3.00
N ARG A 142 -12.10 6.98 -2.93
CA ARG A 142 -11.33 5.88 -2.37
C ARG A 142 -11.44 4.67 -3.27
N ILE A 143 -10.28 4.15 -3.67
CA ILE A 143 -10.17 2.89 -4.42
C ILE A 143 -9.40 1.91 -3.53
N VAL A 144 -9.91 0.70 -3.38
CA VAL A 144 -9.29 -0.33 -2.56
C VAL A 144 -8.79 -1.47 -3.44
N LEU A 145 -7.64 -2.01 -3.08
CA LEU A 145 -7.09 -3.22 -3.70
C LEU A 145 -6.34 -4.02 -2.64
N ALA A 146 -6.04 -5.26 -2.94
CA ALA A 146 -5.25 -6.11 -2.06
C ALA A 146 -4.09 -6.73 -2.83
N LEU A 147 -2.93 -6.72 -2.21
CA LEU A 147 -1.69 -7.27 -2.76
C LEU A 147 -1.21 -8.42 -1.88
N GLN A 148 -0.55 -9.38 -2.50
CA GLN A 148 0.28 -10.31 -1.75
C GLN A 148 1.74 -10.04 -2.06
N LEU A 149 2.53 -9.83 -1.01
CA LEU A 149 3.97 -9.63 -1.11
C LEU A 149 4.66 -10.91 -0.65
N HIS A 150 5.72 -11.30 -1.37
CA HIS A 150 6.65 -12.31 -0.89
C HIS A 150 7.96 -11.60 -0.59
N TRP A 151 8.37 -11.58 0.68
CA TRP A 151 9.56 -10.83 1.07
C TRP A 151 10.37 -11.56 2.15
N ILE A 152 11.65 -11.23 2.18
CA ILE A 152 12.61 -11.74 3.17
C ILE A 152 13.34 -10.57 3.82
N GLU A 153 13.74 -10.76 5.07
CA GLU A 153 14.68 -9.87 5.74
C GLU A 153 16.10 -10.22 5.30
N VAL A 154 16.90 -9.22 4.91
CA VAL A 154 18.25 -9.46 4.38
C VAL A 154 19.37 -8.85 5.22
N GLY A 155 19.04 -8.33 6.39
CA GLY A 155 20.01 -7.71 7.29
C GLY A 155 20.29 -6.23 6.92
N SER A 156 21.12 -5.62 7.71
CA SER A 156 21.52 -4.22 7.54
C SER A 156 22.78 -4.08 6.71
#